data_8d01594f6f3f87c264ed17477071477f
#
_entry.id   8d01594f6f3f87c264ed17477071477f
#
_cell.length_a   1.000
_cell.length_b   1.000
_cell.length_c   1.000
_cell.angle_alpha   90.00
_cell.angle_beta   90.00
_cell.angle_gamma   90.00
#
_symmetry.space_group_name_H-M   'P 1'
#
loop_
_entity.id
_entity.type
_entity.pdbx_description
1 polymer ?
#
loop_
_entity_poly.entity_id
_entity_poly.type
_entity_poly.pdbx_seq_one_letter_code
_entity_poly.pdbx_strand_id
1 'polypeptide(L)'
;MTKAILGAFATALIIKLFLFDFIIAEGNSMEPAIHSGSVLVVNRLQYGLRFPGQTGYLVRWAAPRQGDLVVFYAPSGSIAVKRCDSLTGRGEFIAQGDNSLQSYDSRSYGPVPVDATIGKVLGRR
;
A
#
# COMPACT_ATOMS: atom_id res chain seq x y z
N MET A 1 -21.92 23.67 19.43
CA MET A 1 -21.23 22.41 19.79
C MET A 1 -21.48 21.29 18.76
N THR A 2 -22.74 21.07 18.37
CA THR A 2 -23.04 20.00 17.39
C THR A 2 -22.35 20.22 16.05
N LYS A 3 -22.28 21.43 15.52
CA LYS A 3 -21.60 21.73 14.26
C LYS A 3 -20.09 21.50 14.35
N ALA A 4 -19.48 21.84 15.49
CA ALA A 4 -18.05 21.60 15.69
C ALA A 4 -17.73 20.10 15.76
N ILE A 5 -18.60 19.32 16.42
CA ILE A 5 -18.45 17.86 16.51
C ILE A 5 -18.60 17.23 15.13
N LEU A 6 -19.62 17.62 14.36
CA LEU A 6 -19.83 17.12 13.00
C LEU A 6 -18.67 17.50 12.08
N GLY A 7 -18.15 18.72 12.20
CA GLY A 7 -16.98 19.15 11.46
C GLY A 7 -15.73 18.33 11.80
N ALA A 8 -15.53 18.02 13.09
CA ALA A 8 -14.42 17.18 13.52
C ALA A 8 -14.52 15.76 12.97
N PHE A 9 -15.72 15.17 13.00
CA PHE A 9 -15.95 13.84 12.40
C PHE A 9 -15.72 13.84 10.89
N ALA A 10 -16.22 14.87 10.19
CA ALA A 10 -16.02 14.98 8.75
C ALA A 10 -14.53 15.11 8.40
N THR A 11 -13.79 15.93 9.15
CA THR A 11 -12.34 16.09 8.95
C THR A 11 -11.60 14.78 9.21
N ALA A 12 -11.92 14.08 10.30
CA ALA A 12 -11.30 12.81 10.63
C ALA A 12 -11.59 11.76 9.55
N LEU A 13 -12.79 11.72 9.01
CA LEU A 13 -13.17 10.80 7.95
C LEU A 13 -12.41 11.10 6.67
N ILE A 14 -12.25 12.36 6.30
CA ILE A 14 -11.48 12.77 5.13
C ILE A 14 -10.03 12.35 5.29
N ILE A 15 -9.42 12.57 6.45
CA ILE A 15 -8.06 12.16 6.74
C ILE A 15 -7.91 10.65 6.57
N LYS A 16 -8.84 9.87 7.15
CA LYS A 16 -8.78 8.41 7.03
C LYS A 16 -8.93 7.95 5.58
N LEU A 17 -9.88 8.50 4.84
CA LEU A 17 -10.19 8.02 3.49
C LEU A 17 -9.13 8.41 2.46
N PHE A 18 -8.47 9.56 2.61
CA PHE A 18 -7.54 10.07 1.61
C PHE A 18 -6.08 9.98 2.01
N LEU A 19 -5.76 10.11 3.32
CA LEU A 19 -4.38 10.22 3.78
C LEU A 19 -3.82 8.91 4.32
N PHE A 20 -4.57 8.24 5.18
CA PHE A 20 -4.08 7.07 5.91
C PHE A 20 -5.05 5.92 5.84
N ASP A 21 -4.51 4.71 5.94
CA ASP A 21 -5.30 3.51 6.11
C ASP A 21 -4.61 2.58 7.11
N PHE A 22 -5.41 1.67 7.68
CA PHE A 22 -4.94 0.64 8.59
C PHE A 22 -5.27 -0.71 7.97
N ILE A 23 -4.26 -1.54 7.81
CA ILE A 23 -4.38 -2.85 7.20
C ILE A 23 -3.79 -3.89 8.13
N ILE A 24 -4.46 -5.02 8.28
CA ILE A 24 -3.94 -6.15 9.04
C ILE A 24 -3.17 -7.06 8.08
N ALA A 25 -1.89 -7.29 8.38
CA ALA A 25 -1.06 -8.18 7.58
C ALA A 25 -1.50 -9.64 7.79
N GLU A 26 -1.67 -10.36 6.70
CA GLU A 26 -2.00 -11.79 6.73
C GLU A 26 -0.91 -12.58 6.02
N GLY A 27 -0.64 -13.79 6.54
CA GLY A 27 0.36 -14.67 5.98
C GLY A 27 1.78 -14.31 6.39
N ASN A 28 2.74 -15.07 5.90
CA ASN A 28 4.14 -15.02 6.35
C ASN A 28 5.09 -14.46 5.30
N SER A 29 4.58 -13.90 4.21
CA SER A 29 5.42 -13.49 3.08
C SER A 29 6.41 -12.38 3.41
N MET A 30 6.13 -11.59 4.43
CA MET A 30 6.99 -10.46 4.84
C MET A 30 7.72 -10.72 6.15
N GLU A 31 7.67 -11.93 6.67
CA GLU A 31 8.48 -12.28 7.85
C GLU A 31 9.98 -12.17 7.50
N PRO A 32 10.83 -11.69 8.40
CA PRO A 32 10.53 -11.21 9.76
C PRO A 32 10.19 -9.73 9.85
N ALA A 33 10.20 -8.99 8.75
CA ALA A 33 9.95 -7.55 8.77
C ALA A 33 8.52 -7.21 9.20
N ILE A 34 7.55 -7.98 8.73
CA ILE A 34 6.15 -7.84 9.12
C ILE A 34 5.64 -9.21 9.55
N HIS A 35 5.14 -9.29 10.79
CA HIS A 35 4.55 -10.51 11.30
C HIS A 35 3.06 -10.59 10.94
N SER A 36 2.58 -11.80 10.67
CA SER A 36 1.16 -12.04 10.46
C SER A 36 0.35 -11.52 11.66
N GLY A 37 -0.74 -10.82 11.39
CA GLY A 37 -1.56 -10.19 12.42
C GLY A 37 -1.13 -8.77 12.80
N SER A 38 0.00 -8.28 12.29
CA SER A 38 0.43 -6.90 12.55
C SER A 38 -0.52 -5.89 11.92
N VAL A 39 -0.74 -4.78 12.62
CA VAL A 39 -1.49 -3.65 12.07
C VAL A 39 -0.51 -2.72 11.36
N LEU A 40 -0.78 -2.44 10.10
CA LEU A 40 0.05 -1.58 9.26
C LEU A 40 -0.61 -0.22 9.09
N VAL A 41 0.16 0.84 9.28
CA VAL A 41 -0.27 2.21 8.97
C VAL A 41 0.24 2.56 7.58
N VAL A 42 -0.67 2.91 6.69
CA VAL A 42 -0.38 3.12 5.26
C VAL A 42 -0.60 4.59 4.92
N ASN A 43 0.42 5.22 4.31
CA ASN A 43 0.28 6.55 3.73
C ASN A 43 -0.27 6.40 2.32
N ARG A 44 -1.53 6.76 2.12
CA ARG A 44 -2.21 6.65 0.83
C ARG A 44 -1.82 7.74 -0.15
N LEU A 45 -1.21 8.81 0.31
CA LEU A 45 -0.76 9.93 -0.53
C LEU A 45 0.71 9.80 -0.95
N GLN A 46 1.39 8.73 -0.58
CA GLN A 46 2.83 8.60 -0.88
C GLN A 46 3.11 8.72 -2.37
N TYR A 47 2.28 8.14 -3.21
CA TYR A 47 2.53 8.05 -4.64
C TYR A 47 1.55 8.86 -5.50
N GLY A 48 0.45 9.29 -4.93
CA GLY A 48 -0.55 10.05 -5.66
C GLY A 48 -1.85 10.21 -4.91
N LEU A 49 -2.84 10.74 -5.58
CA LEU A 49 -4.18 10.95 -5.05
C LEU A 49 -5.17 10.09 -5.81
N ARG A 50 -6.00 9.36 -5.08
CA ARG A 50 -7.13 8.63 -5.65
C ARG A 50 -8.35 8.77 -4.76
N PHE A 51 -9.52 8.58 -5.35
CA PHE A 51 -10.75 8.49 -4.58
C PHE A 51 -10.87 7.14 -3.88
N PRO A 52 -11.44 7.10 -2.67
CA PRO A 52 -11.72 5.83 -2.00
C PRO A 52 -12.55 4.91 -2.89
N GLY A 53 -12.17 3.63 -2.90
CA GLY A 53 -12.86 2.61 -3.69
C GLY A 53 -12.43 2.49 -5.15
N GLN A 54 -11.61 3.40 -5.65
CA GLN A 54 -11.06 3.30 -6.99
C GLN A 54 -9.69 2.62 -6.99
N THR A 55 -9.36 1.94 -8.09
CA THR A 55 -8.11 1.20 -8.23
C THR A 55 -7.00 1.98 -8.92
N GLY A 56 -7.30 3.13 -9.51
CA GLY A 56 -6.32 3.97 -10.19
C GLY A 56 -6.16 5.32 -9.54
N TYR A 57 -5.08 6.02 -9.88
CA TYR A 57 -4.83 7.36 -9.39
C TYR A 57 -5.49 8.42 -10.28
N LEU A 58 -6.03 9.48 -9.65
CA LEU A 58 -6.41 10.69 -10.36
C LEU A 58 -5.18 11.46 -10.78
N VAL A 59 -4.22 11.59 -9.86
CA VAL A 59 -2.92 12.25 -10.08
C VAL A 59 -1.88 11.41 -9.36
N ARG A 60 -0.81 11.07 -10.07
CA ARG A 60 0.33 10.36 -9.50
C ARG A 60 1.55 11.27 -9.54
N TRP A 61 2.20 11.49 -8.40
CA TRP A 61 3.36 12.36 -8.31
C TRP A 61 4.65 11.65 -7.93
N ALA A 62 4.59 10.38 -7.58
CA ALA A 62 5.77 9.62 -7.20
C ALA A 62 5.59 8.15 -7.54
N ALA A 63 6.68 7.41 -7.49
CA ALA A 63 6.71 5.96 -7.65
C ALA A 63 7.41 5.35 -6.43
N PRO A 64 7.19 4.06 -6.16
CA PRO A 64 7.92 3.38 -5.11
C PRO A 64 9.43 3.47 -5.31
N ARG A 65 10.16 3.58 -4.21
CA ARG A 65 11.61 3.54 -4.21
C ARG A 65 12.07 2.18 -3.71
N GLN A 66 13.27 1.78 -4.10
CA GLN A 66 13.88 0.56 -3.59
C GLN A 66 13.85 0.54 -2.06
N GLY A 67 13.36 -0.54 -1.49
CA GLY A 67 13.23 -0.70 -0.04
C GLY A 67 11.89 -0.30 0.54
N ASP A 68 11.04 0.42 -0.21
CA ASP A 68 9.70 0.78 0.28
C ASP A 68 8.86 -0.47 0.52
N LEU A 69 8.12 -0.48 1.63
CA LEU A 69 7.07 -1.45 1.86
C LEU A 69 5.80 -0.90 1.22
N VAL A 70 5.37 -1.53 0.13
CA VAL A 70 4.29 -1.03 -0.72
C VAL A 70 3.05 -1.89 -0.56
N VAL A 71 1.91 -1.22 -0.39
CA VAL A 71 0.59 -1.86 -0.42
C VAL A 71 0.02 -1.65 -1.83
N PHE A 72 -0.44 -2.71 -2.46
CA PHE A 72 -0.92 -2.64 -3.84
C PHE A 72 -1.96 -3.72 -4.11
N TYR A 73 -2.65 -3.58 -5.25
CA TYR A 73 -3.52 -4.63 -5.76
C TYR A 73 -2.70 -5.61 -6.59
N ALA A 74 -2.66 -6.86 -6.14
CA ALA A 74 -2.03 -7.94 -6.89
C ALA A 74 -2.85 -8.29 -8.15
N PRO A 75 -2.28 -9.03 -9.12
CA PRO A 75 -3.03 -9.41 -10.32
C PRO A 75 -4.33 -10.17 -10.03
N SER A 76 -4.40 -10.88 -8.91
CA SER A 76 -5.62 -11.55 -8.48
C SER A 76 -6.72 -10.61 -8.00
N GLY A 77 -6.41 -9.31 -7.82
CA GLY A 77 -7.31 -8.32 -7.26
C GLY A 77 -7.24 -8.20 -5.73
N SER A 78 -6.51 -9.06 -5.06
CA SER A 78 -6.34 -8.98 -3.61
C SER A 78 -5.30 -7.93 -3.24
N ILE A 79 -5.41 -7.39 -2.01
CA ILE A 79 -4.45 -6.43 -1.49
C ILE A 79 -3.24 -7.18 -0.98
N ALA A 80 -2.05 -6.75 -1.39
CA ALA A 80 -0.79 -7.34 -0.99
C ALA A 80 0.15 -6.29 -0.42
N VAL A 81 1.05 -6.72 0.46
CA VAL A 81 2.14 -5.88 0.99
C VAL A 81 3.44 -6.57 0.65
N LYS A 82 4.30 -5.89 -0.07
CA LYS A 82 5.61 -6.41 -0.48
C LYS A 82 6.63 -5.29 -0.44
N ARG A 83 7.90 -5.66 -0.50
CA ARG A 83 8.98 -4.69 -0.61
C ARG A 83 9.24 -4.38 -2.08
N CYS A 84 9.44 -3.11 -2.40
CA CYS A 84 9.87 -2.72 -3.73
C CYS A 84 11.36 -3.07 -3.88
N ASP A 85 11.67 -3.94 -4.83
CA ASP A 85 13.05 -4.29 -5.15
C ASP A 85 13.67 -3.26 -6.10
N SER A 86 12.93 -2.91 -7.15
CA SER A 86 13.41 -1.99 -8.17
C SER A 86 12.25 -1.51 -9.04
N LEU A 87 12.53 -0.46 -9.82
CA LEU A 87 11.61 0.00 -10.87
C LEU A 87 12.10 -0.53 -12.21
N THR A 88 11.17 -0.85 -13.10
CA THR A 88 11.50 -1.38 -14.43
C THR A 88 11.79 -0.30 -15.46
N GLY A 89 11.44 0.96 -15.17
CA GLY A 89 11.52 2.05 -16.14
C GLY A 89 10.32 2.12 -17.07
N ARG A 90 9.32 1.25 -16.89
CA ARG A 90 8.11 1.19 -17.73
C ARG A 90 6.83 1.47 -16.94
N GLY A 91 6.93 2.22 -15.84
CA GLY A 91 5.79 2.48 -14.97
C GLY A 91 5.40 1.30 -14.11
N GLU A 92 6.32 0.37 -13.88
CA GLU A 92 6.12 -0.83 -13.08
C GLU A 92 7.22 -0.98 -12.06
N PHE A 93 6.99 -1.79 -11.03
CA PHE A 93 8.00 -2.10 -10.03
C PHE A 93 8.01 -3.61 -9.75
N ILE A 94 9.15 -4.08 -9.24
CA ILE A 94 9.32 -5.47 -8.83
C ILE A 94 9.01 -5.55 -7.34
N ALA A 95 7.97 -6.29 -7.01
CA ALA A 95 7.52 -6.50 -5.63
C ALA A 95 8.03 -7.85 -5.14
N GLN A 96 8.72 -7.87 -3.99
CA GLN A 96 9.25 -9.10 -3.42
C GLN A 96 8.90 -9.19 -1.94
N GLY A 97 8.45 -10.37 -1.53
CA GLY A 97 8.28 -10.67 -0.12
C GLY A 97 9.63 -10.97 0.53
N ASP A 98 9.81 -10.47 1.75
CA ASP A 98 11.04 -10.69 2.51
C ASP A 98 11.25 -12.17 2.84
N ASN A 99 10.17 -12.93 3.01
CA ASN A 99 10.23 -14.39 3.20
C ASN A 99 10.10 -15.08 1.84
N SER A 100 11.21 -15.19 1.14
CA SER A 100 11.24 -15.64 -0.27
C SER A 100 10.65 -17.04 -0.47
N LEU A 101 10.73 -17.92 0.52
CA LEU A 101 10.22 -19.27 0.43
C LEU A 101 8.71 -19.35 0.58
N GLN A 102 8.08 -18.32 1.12
CA GLN A 102 6.64 -18.27 1.39
C GLN A 102 5.98 -17.03 0.78
N SER A 103 6.55 -16.48 -0.28
CA SER A 103 6.02 -15.28 -0.92
C SER A 103 5.58 -15.57 -2.34
N TYR A 104 4.34 -15.16 -2.66
CA TYR A 104 3.82 -15.10 -4.02
C TYR A 104 3.87 -13.64 -4.47
N ASP A 105 4.80 -13.32 -5.34
CA ASP A 105 5.12 -11.94 -5.71
C ASP A 105 5.61 -11.84 -7.15
N SER A 106 6.33 -10.75 -7.50
CA SER A 106 6.78 -10.50 -8.86
C SER A 106 7.67 -11.61 -9.42
N ARG A 107 8.30 -12.42 -8.57
CA ARG A 107 9.05 -13.60 -9.04
C ARG A 107 8.13 -14.63 -9.69
N SER A 108 6.85 -14.63 -9.33
CA SER A 108 5.84 -15.53 -9.88
C SER A 108 4.98 -14.87 -10.95
N TYR A 109 4.48 -13.65 -10.73
CA TYR A 109 3.50 -13.02 -11.63
C TYR A 109 4.06 -11.81 -12.41
N GLY A 110 5.33 -11.45 -12.21
CA GLY A 110 5.97 -10.38 -12.95
C GLY A 110 5.79 -9.00 -12.31
N PRO A 111 6.25 -7.95 -13.01
CA PRO A 111 6.19 -6.59 -12.49
C PRO A 111 4.77 -6.11 -12.20
N VAL A 112 4.64 -5.20 -11.24
CA VAL A 112 3.37 -4.62 -10.80
C VAL A 112 3.30 -3.19 -11.32
N PRO A 113 2.18 -2.77 -11.94
CA PRO A 113 2.02 -1.38 -12.35
C PRO A 113 2.04 -0.46 -11.13
N VAL A 114 2.75 0.67 -11.25
CA VAL A 114 2.75 1.67 -10.18
C VAL A 114 1.32 2.19 -9.92
N ASP A 115 0.48 2.24 -10.94
CA ASP A 115 -0.91 2.65 -10.81
C ASP A 115 -1.74 1.70 -9.93
N ALA A 116 -1.28 0.49 -9.70
CA ALA A 116 -1.95 -0.46 -8.80
C ALA A 116 -1.58 -0.26 -7.34
N THR A 117 -0.65 0.63 -7.01
CA THR A 117 -0.26 0.88 -5.61
C THR A 117 -1.35 1.60 -4.84
N ILE A 118 -1.46 1.27 -3.56
CA ILE A 118 -2.39 1.92 -2.64
C ILE A 118 -1.63 2.94 -1.80
N GLY A 119 -0.43 2.61 -1.36
CA GLY A 119 0.36 3.49 -0.55
C GLY A 119 1.60 2.81 0.01
N LYS A 120 2.28 3.53 0.89
CA LYS A 120 3.50 3.08 1.54
C LYS A 120 3.24 2.80 3.01
N VAL A 121 3.77 1.70 3.52
CA VAL A 121 3.71 1.39 4.95
C VAL A 121 4.62 2.34 5.71
N LEU A 122 4.04 3.10 6.65
CA LEU A 122 4.79 4.03 7.50
C LEU A 122 5.24 3.36 8.80
N GLY A 123 4.43 2.47 9.34
CA GLY A 123 4.72 1.79 10.59
C GLY A 123 3.91 0.51 10.72
N ARG A 124 4.34 -0.33 11.66
CA ARG A 124 3.73 -1.62 11.92
C ARG A 124 3.72 -1.95 13.40
N ARG A 125 2.68 -2.67 13.82
CA ARG A 125 2.55 -3.15 15.20
C ARG A 125 2.00 -4.57 15.24
#